data_f5c3a21e46d7db9fe1dbbf68f0f558cf
#
_entry.id   f5c3a21e46d7db9fe1dbbf68f0f558cf
#
_cell.length_a   1.000
_cell.length_b   1.000
_cell.length_c   1.000
_cell.angle_alpha   90.00
_cell.angle_beta   90.00
_cell.angle_gamma   90.00
#
_symmetry.space_group_name_H-M   'P 1'
#
loop_
_entity.id
_entity.type
_entity.pdbx_description
1 polymer ?
#
loop_
_entity_poly.entity_id
_entity_poly.type
_entity_poly.pdbx_seq_one_letter_code
_entity_poly.pdbx_strand_id
1 'polypeptide(L)'
;MKNGSSYLLIGVAAAATAMVSAANAGGEAGKLELRDVGAKFVGYTTKSADNGSVDVLNPLFVQYLLPERQRHNYPVVFIHGGGGQGTDWLETPDGRDGWVDYFVAAGWDTYVIDRPGHGRAQSNASCGNGQVRVGNSAIISRLSTAAPSVWPGGEPTPTNDAVIGWTASSATAPYCGDALAAQTISALLDQIGPAVLIAHSAGGGSTFRVPDLNPKKVVGIIGFETAGSNPTQPGFNNGPALITSFKTEPMLPASFAAIDRNGCSMQGDRPSKLVNYANLPIVLVSTEKGLMNKAAIECAASVWNQAGAKASAVYFPDRGLKGGGHFAMAQLDSADYAKVFLELAAGIETAAKR
;
A
#
# COMPACT_ATOMS: atom_id res chain seq x y z
N MET A 1 24.20 48.68 31.85
CA MET A 1 24.60 47.25 32.01
C MET A 1 23.76 46.47 31.03
N LYS A 2 24.40 45.99 29.97
CA LYS A 2 23.75 45.25 28.87
C LYS A 2 23.93 43.76 29.13
N ASN A 3 22.84 43.01 29.29
CA ASN A 3 22.90 41.56 29.29
C ASN A 3 22.41 41.06 27.92
N GLY A 4 23.35 40.61 27.12
CA GLY A 4 23.07 39.89 25.87
C GLY A 4 22.88 38.43 26.16
N SER A 5 21.71 37.90 25.81
CA SER A 5 21.45 36.45 25.76
C SER A 5 21.83 35.93 24.38
N SER A 6 22.90 35.17 24.35
CA SER A 6 23.33 34.42 23.15
C SER A 6 22.50 33.16 23.01
N TYR A 7 21.72 33.06 21.94
CA TYR A 7 21.06 31.81 21.54
C TYR A 7 22.08 30.98 20.78
N LEU A 8 22.42 29.81 21.34
CA LEU A 8 23.24 28.80 20.73
C LEU A 8 22.38 28.00 19.75
N LEU A 9 22.53 28.25 18.46
CA LEU A 9 21.98 27.41 17.40
C LEU A 9 22.80 26.12 17.32
N ILE A 10 22.26 25.03 17.85
CA ILE A 10 22.82 23.68 17.62
C ILE A 10 22.34 23.22 16.25
N GLY A 11 23.21 23.35 15.26
CA GLY A 11 23.03 22.75 13.96
C GLY A 11 23.18 21.23 14.04
N VAL A 12 22.12 20.49 13.90
CA VAL A 12 22.18 19.03 13.70
C VAL A 12 22.45 18.77 12.23
N ALA A 13 23.71 18.64 11.87
CA ALA A 13 24.12 18.06 10.61
C ALA A 13 24.02 16.53 10.73
N ALA A 14 22.92 15.95 10.28
CA ALA A 14 22.80 14.52 10.11
C ALA A 14 23.39 14.12 8.76
N ALA A 15 24.66 13.78 8.73
CA ALA A 15 25.28 13.05 7.64
C ALA A 15 24.89 11.57 7.75
N ALA A 16 23.76 11.21 7.12
CA ALA A 16 23.43 9.83 6.82
C ALA A 16 23.80 9.57 5.35
N THR A 17 25.07 9.44 5.07
CA THR A 17 25.55 8.86 3.82
C THR A 17 25.45 7.33 3.94
N ALA A 18 24.24 6.80 3.79
CA ALA A 18 24.08 5.41 3.40
C ALA A 18 24.51 5.33 1.94
N MET A 19 25.59 4.61 1.68
CA MET A 19 25.97 4.23 0.32
C MET A 19 24.84 3.35 -0.25
N VAL A 20 23.90 3.97 -0.92
CA VAL A 20 23.10 3.29 -1.94
C VAL A 20 24.08 3.03 -3.07
N SER A 21 24.49 1.78 -3.24
CA SER A 21 25.24 1.33 -4.41
C SER A 21 24.49 1.86 -5.63
N ALA A 22 25.18 2.65 -6.46
CA ALA A 22 24.61 3.27 -7.63
C ALA A 22 23.93 2.18 -8.49
N ALA A 23 22.60 2.12 -8.44
CA ALA A 23 21.82 1.47 -9.47
C ALA A 23 22.17 2.20 -10.77
N ASN A 24 22.47 1.43 -11.81
CA ASN A 24 22.85 1.92 -13.12
C ASN A 24 21.90 3.04 -13.58
N ALA A 25 22.47 4.06 -14.21
CA ALA A 25 21.78 5.24 -14.75
C ALA A 25 20.87 4.89 -15.96
N GLY A 26 20.14 3.78 -15.88
CA GLY A 26 19.24 3.25 -16.89
C GLY A 26 17.91 2.71 -16.35
N GLY A 27 17.63 2.81 -15.05
CA GLY A 27 16.29 2.45 -14.54
C GLY A 27 16.02 0.95 -14.37
N GLU A 28 17.03 0.09 -14.37
CA GLU A 28 16.91 -1.34 -14.12
C GLU A 28 17.41 -1.69 -12.71
N ALA A 29 16.72 -2.62 -12.03
CA ALA A 29 17.14 -3.17 -10.74
C ALA A 29 18.41 -4.02 -10.86
N GLY A 30 18.73 -4.47 -12.08
CA GLY A 30 19.85 -5.34 -12.40
C GLY A 30 19.58 -6.81 -12.10
N LYS A 31 20.60 -7.66 -12.26
CA LYS A 31 20.47 -9.09 -11.98
C LYS A 31 20.20 -9.34 -10.50
N LEU A 32 19.09 -10.00 -10.19
CA LEU A 32 18.73 -10.39 -8.83
C LEU A 32 19.45 -11.68 -8.43
N GLU A 33 20.06 -11.66 -7.23
CA GLU A 33 20.59 -12.85 -6.58
C GLU A 33 19.65 -13.18 -5.41
N LEU A 34 19.05 -14.37 -5.46
CA LEU A 34 18.03 -14.80 -4.51
C LEU A 34 18.52 -16.01 -3.72
N ARG A 35 18.36 -15.97 -2.38
CA ARG A 35 18.53 -17.15 -1.52
C ARG A 35 17.34 -18.09 -1.60
N ASP A 36 16.13 -17.53 -1.90
CA ASP A 36 14.91 -18.30 -2.07
C ASP A 36 13.88 -17.52 -2.89
N VAL A 37 13.08 -18.25 -3.64
CA VAL A 37 11.93 -17.75 -4.39
C VAL A 37 10.85 -18.82 -4.39
N GLY A 38 9.60 -18.44 -4.17
CA GLY A 38 8.52 -19.41 -4.16
C GLY A 38 7.15 -18.79 -4.04
N ALA A 39 6.17 -19.68 -3.90
CA ALA A 39 4.78 -19.32 -3.72
C ALA A 39 4.08 -20.26 -2.74
N LYS A 40 3.10 -19.71 -2.00
CA LYS A 40 2.28 -20.49 -1.06
C LYS A 40 0.90 -19.88 -0.90
N PHE A 41 0.00 -20.65 -0.29
CA PHE A 41 -1.30 -20.17 0.15
C PHE A 41 -1.34 -20.13 1.68
N VAL A 42 -1.89 -19.06 2.24
CA VAL A 42 -1.99 -18.86 3.69
C VAL A 42 -3.36 -18.30 4.08
N GLY A 43 -3.67 -18.31 5.38
CA GLY A 43 -4.85 -17.64 5.94
C GLY A 43 -6.20 -18.24 5.51
N TYR A 44 -6.20 -19.38 4.85
CA TYR A 44 -7.42 -20.08 4.46
C TYR A 44 -8.11 -20.74 5.67
N THR A 45 -9.41 -20.94 5.54
CA THR A 45 -10.17 -21.78 6.46
C THR A 45 -10.59 -23.06 5.78
N THR A 46 -10.93 -24.07 6.57
CA THR A 46 -11.41 -25.36 6.07
C THR A 46 -12.83 -25.64 6.57
N LYS A 47 -13.64 -26.26 5.73
CA LYS A 47 -14.98 -26.70 6.06
C LYS A 47 -15.16 -28.16 5.58
N SER A 48 -15.59 -29.05 6.47
CA SER A 48 -15.93 -30.43 6.11
C SER A 48 -17.13 -30.43 5.18
N ALA A 49 -17.06 -31.23 4.13
CA ALA A 49 -18.15 -31.50 3.20
C ALA A 49 -18.81 -32.85 3.52
N ASP A 50 -20.08 -33.02 3.12
CA ASP A 50 -20.90 -34.22 3.45
C ASP A 50 -20.31 -35.52 2.87
N ASN A 51 -19.51 -35.44 1.83
CA ASN A 51 -18.82 -36.58 1.20
C ASN A 51 -17.49 -36.99 1.85
N GLY A 52 -17.17 -36.38 3.02
CA GLY A 52 -15.92 -36.63 3.74
C GLY A 52 -14.70 -35.86 3.20
N SER A 53 -14.86 -35.01 2.18
CA SER A 53 -13.81 -34.09 1.73
C SER A 53 -13.76 -32.82 2.60
N VAL A 54 -12.78 -31.98 2.32
CA VAL A 54 -12.59 -30.69 3.00
C VAL A 54 -12.53 -29.59 1.96
N ASP A 55 -13.45 -28.65 2.05
CA ASP A 55 -13.38 -27.42 1.27
C ASP A 55 -12.36 -26.46 1.86
N VAL A 56 -11.51 -25.89 1.02
CA VAL A 56 -10.57 -24.83 1.37
C VAL A 56 -11.15 -23.50 0.92
N LEU A 57 -11.29 -22.56 1.86
CA LEU A 57 -12.00 -21.30 1.64
C LEU A 57 -11.07 -20.10 1.84
N ASN A 58 -11.20 -19.12 0.98
CA ASN A 58 -10.60 -17.79 1.12
C ASN A 58 -9.06 -17.77 1.28
N PRO A 59 -8.29 -18.49 0.46
CA PRO A 59 -6.84 -18.44 0.56
C PRO A 59 -6.32 -17.04 0.19
N LEU A 60 -5.24 -16.61 0.85
CA LEU A 60 -4.34 -15.58 0.36
C LEU A 60 -3.26 -16.28 -0.46
N PHE A 61 -3.07 -15.89 -1.71
CA PHE A 61 -1.89 -16.32 -2.45
C PHE A 61 -0.72 -15.38 -2.11
N VAL A 62 0.45 -15.96 -1.93
CA VAL A 62 1.68 -15.24 -1.59
C VAL A 62 2.80 -15.72 -2.50
N GLN A 63 3.41 -14.81 -3.25
CA GLN A 63 4.68 -15.02 -3.93
C GLN A 63 5.75 -14.29 -3.13
N TYR A 64 6.94 -14.88 -2.99
CA TYR A 64 8.04 -14.24 -2.28
C TYR A 64 9.35 -14.35 -3.08
N LEU A 65 10.14 -13.30 -2.95
CA LEU A 65 11.49 -13.19 -3.48
C LEU A 65 12.39 -12.71 -2.32
N LEU A 66 13.32 -13.57 -1.93
CA LEU A 66 14.20 -13.31 -0.79
C LEU A 66 15.63 -13.11 -1.34
N PRO A 67 16.21 -11.92 -1.18
CA PRO A 67 17.54 -11.64 -1.71
C PRO A 67 18.61 -12.50 -1.02
N GLU A 68 19.68 -12.86 -1.74
CA GLU A 68 20.83 -13.56 -1.18
C GLU A 68 21.39 -12.82 0.03
N ARG A 69 21.45 -11.50 -0.04
CA ARG A 69 21.90 -10.64 1.06
C ARG A 69 20.76 -9.79 1.59
N GLN A 70 20.12 -10.26 2.65
CA GLN A 70 19.16 -9.45 3.40
C GLN A 70 19.89 -8.29 4.09
N ARG A 71 19.40 -7.06 3.88
CA ARG A 71 19.97 -5.82 4.46
C ARG A 71 19.00 -5.12 5.41
N HIS A 72 17.75 -5.53 5.44
CA HIS A 72 16.67 -4.96 6.23
C HIS A 72 16.13 -5.96 7.23
N ASN A 73 15.72 -5.48 8.42
CA ASN A 73 15.28 -6.36 9.51
C ASN A 73 13.84 -6.84 9.35
N TYR A 74 13.06 -6.13 8.56
CA TYR A 74 11.64 -6.40 8.35
C TYR A 74 11.39 -6.66 6.87
N PRO A 75 10.55 -7.65 6.52
CA PRO A 75 10.10 -7.83 5.15
C PRO A 75 9.14 -6.72 4.72
N VAL A 76 8.94 -6.62 3.41
CA VAL A 76 7.89 -5.79 2.79
C VAL A 76 6.81 -6.68 2.22
N VAL A 77 5.55 -6.28 2.39
CA VAL A 77 4.40 -6.95 1.76
C VAL A 77 3.71 -5.97 0.81
N PHE A 78 3.67 -6.31 -0.47
CA PHE A 78 2.98 -5.55 -1.51
C PHE A 78 1.54 -6.02 -1.69
N ILE A 79 0.60 -5.08 -1.60
CA ILE A 79 -0.85 -5.33 -1.60
C ILE A 79 -1.48 -4.54 -2.75
N HIS A 80 -2.02 -5.25 -3.73
CA HIS A 80 -2.61 -4.68 -4.94
C HIS A 80 -3.93 -3.95 -4.72
N GLY A 81 -4.34 -3.15 -5.70
CA GLY A 81 -5.60 -2.42 -5.74
C GLY A 81 -6.83 -3.28 -6.10
N GLY A 82 -7.96 -2.62 -6.32
CA GLY A 82 -9.19 -3.27 -6.79
C GLY A 82 -9.06 -3.72 -8.24
N GLY A 83 -9.47 -4.95 -8.52
CA GLY A 83 -9.31 -5.57 -9.84
C GLY A 83 -7.87 -5.91 -10.21
N GLY A 84 -6.88 -5.53 -9.39
CA GLY A 84 -5.48 -5.86 -9.56
C GLY A 84 -5.11 -7.20 -8.94
N GLN A 85 -3.86 -7.56 -9.04
CA GLN A 85 -3.24 -8.73 -8.44
C GLN A 85 -1.74 -8.48 -8.21
N GLY A 86 -1.03 -9.44 -7.63
CA GLY A 86 0.40 -9.29 -7.33
C GLY A 86 1.26 -8.94 -8.54
N THR A 87 0.85 -9.31 -9.75
CA THR A 87 1.55 -8.94 -10.99
C THR A 87 1.69 -7.43 -11.20
N ASP A 88 0.83 -6.61 -10.59
CA ASP A 88 0.93 -5.15 -10.64
C ASP A 88 2.29 -4.62 -10.13
N TRP A 89 3.01 -5.44 -9.36
CA TRP A 89 4.28 -5.09 -8.72
C TRP A 89 5.50 -5.80 -9.29
N LEU A 90 5.27 -6.87 -10.09
CA LEU A 90 6.34 -7.76 -10.56
C LEU A 90 7.01 -7.25 -11.83
N GLU A 91 6.24 -6.63 -12.73
CA GLU A 91 6.73 -6.20 -14.03
C GLU A 91 5.85 -5.06 -14.57
N THR A 92 6.43 -4.15 -15.34
CA THR A 92 5.67 -3.15 -16.07
C THR A 92 5.05 -3.76 -17.34
N PRO A 93 3.98 -3.15 -17.91
CA PRO A 93 3.31 -3.72 -19.09
C PRO A 93 4.17 -3.76 -20.37
N ASP A 94 5.32 -3.13 -20.36
CA ASP A 94 6.32 -3.13 -21.44
C ASP A 94 7.59 -3.95 -21.11
N GLY A 95 7.54 -4.77 -20.05
CA GLY A 95 8.58 -5.76 -19.72
C GLY A 95 9.79 -5.20 -18.96
N ARG A 96 9.68 -4.00 -18.38
CA ARG A 96 10.72 -3.47 -17.47
C ARG A 96 10.49 -3.97 -16.05
N ASP A 97 11.55 -3.90 -15.23
CA ASP A 97 11.53 -4.28 -13.82
C ASP A 97 10.35 -3.66 -13.06
N GLY A 98 9.68 -4.48 -12.28
CA GLY A 98 8.64 -4.06 -11.34
C GLY A 98 9.23 -3.49 -10.03
N TRP A 99 8.40 -2.89 -9.20
CA TRP A 99 8.87 -2.35 -7.92
C TRP A 99 9.48 -3.41 -7.01
N VAL A 100 9.01 -4.64 -7.09
CA VAL A 100 9.56 -5.79 -6.36
C VAL A 100 11.05 -5.97 -6.62
N ASP A 101 11.47 -5.85 -7.87
CA ASP A 101 12.87 -6.06 -8.25
C ASP A 101 13.79 -5.03 -7.59
N TYR A 102 13.37 -3.77 -7.52
CA TYR A 102 14.12 -2.72 -6.82
C TYR A 102 14.22 -2.98 -5.32
N PHE A 103 13.16 -3.49 -4.68
CA PHE A 103 13.17 -3.82 -3.26
C PHE A 103 14.08 -5.02 -2.97
N VAL A 104 14.02 -6.05 -3.79
CA VAL A 104 14.90 -7.22 -3.69
C VAL A 104 16.37 -6.82 -3.90
N ALA A 105 16.66 -6.04 -4.94
CA ALA A 105 18.01 -5.53 -5.21
C ALA A 105 18.56 -4.67 -4.06
N ALA A 106 17.69 -3.93 -3.36
CA ALA A 106 18.03 -3.19 -2.16
C ALA A 106 18.25 -4.07 -0.92
N GLY A 107 17.91 -5.35 -0.98
CA GLY A 107 18.08 -6.31 0.11
C GLY A 107 16.88 -6.49 1.04
N TRP A 108 15.68 -6.16 0.57
CA TRP A 108 14.44 -6.42 1.28
C TRP A 108 13.91 -7.84 0.99
N ASP A 109 13.57 -8.59 2.01
CA ASP A 109 12.68 -9.75 1.88
C ASP A 109 11.34 -9.26 1.39
N THR A 110 10.92 -9.70 0.20
CA THR A 110 9.77 -9.12 -0.49
C THR A 110 8.69 -10.15 -0.73
N TYR A 111 7.48 -9.82 -0.31
CA TYR A 111 6.29 -10.63 -0.45
C TYR A 111 5.25 -9.89 -1.29
N VAL A 112 4.66 -10.58 -2.26
CA VAL A 112 3.62 -10.07 -3.13
C VAL A 112 2.39 -10.94 -2.95
N ILE A 113 1.24 -10.34 -2.71
CA ILE A 113 0.03 -11.10 -2.43
C ILE A 113 -1.05 -10.89 -3.48
N ASP A 114 -1.88 -11.93 -3.66
CA ASP A 114 -3.21 -11.79 -4.25
C ASP A 114 -4.22 -11.99 -3.11
N ARG A 115 -5.05 -10.96 -2.89
CA ARG A 115 -6.07 -11.00 -1.84
C ARG A 115 -7.17 -12.01 -2.20
N PRO A 116 -7.86 -12.63 -1.23
CA PRO A 116 -8.96 -13.56 -1.50
C PRO A 116 -9.93 -13.02 -2.55
N GLY A 117 -10.19 -13.80 -3.60
CA GLY A 117 -11.01 -13.42 -4.72
C GLY A 117 -10.29 -12.64 -5.83
N HIS A 118 -8.96 -12.51 -5.79
CA HIS A 118 -8.16 -11.85 -6.82
C HIS A 118 -7.07 -12.79 -7.35
N GLY A 119 -6.70 -12.62 -8.62
CA GLY A 119 -5.58 -13.28 -9.23
C GLY A 119 -5.54 -14.79 -8.99
N ARG A 120 -4.48 -15.26 -8.36
CA ARG A 120 -4.25 -16.67 -8.02
C ARG A 120 -4.93 -17.11 -6.72
N ALA A 121 -5.47 -16.18 -5.94
CA ALA A 121 -6.26 -16.45 -4.75
C ALA A 121 -7.74 -16.64 -5.14
N GLN A 122 -8.14 -17.89 -5.35
CA GLN A 122 -9.48 -18.21 -5.83
C GLN A 122 -10.57 -17.69 -4.92
N SER A 123 -11.65 -17.20 -5.52
CA SER A 123 -12.90 -16.93 -4.82
C SER A 123 -13.70 -18.22 -4.63
N ASN A 124 -14.53 -18.24 -3.63
CA ASN A 124 -15.52 -19.28 -3.43
C ASN A 124 -16.93 -18.64 -3.39
N ALA A 125 -17.96 -19.48 -3.36
CA ALA A 125 -19.34 -19.04 -3.38
C ALA A 125 -19.71 -18.08 -2.23
N SER A 126 -18.96 -18.09 -1.12
CA SER A 126 -19.18 -17.17 0.01
C SER A 126 -18.75 -15.72 -0.28
N CYS A 127 -17.94 -15.51 -1.30
CA CYS A 127 -17.53 -14.17 -1.73
C CYS A 127 -18.50 -13.50 -2.71
N GLY A 128 -19.61 -14.17 -3.02
CA GLY A 128 -20.62 -13.70 -3.96
C GLY A 128 -20.52 -14.37 -5.33
N ASN A 129 -21.62 -14.27 -6.08
CA ASN A 129 -21.70 -14.81 -7.44
C ASN A 129 -21.47 -13.71 -8.45
N GLY A 130 -20.58 -13.93 -9.39
CA GLY A 130 -20.35 -13.06 -10.52
C GLY A 130 -18.88 -12.75 -10.76
N GLN A 131 -18.54 -12.57 -12.02
CA GLN A 131 -17.24 -12.06 -12.42
C GLN A 131 -17.34 -10.54 -12.61
N VAL A 132 -16.51 -9.80 -11.92
CA VAL A 132 -16.35 -8.38 -12.18
C VAL A 132 -15.34 -8.23 -13.32
N ARG A 133 -15.82 -7.88 -14.52
CA ARG A 133 -14.94 -7.54 -15.64
C ARG A 133 -14.46 -6.10 -15.44
N VAL A 134 -13.17 -5.91 -15.40
CA VAL A 134 -12.57 -4.58 -15.52
C VAL A 134 -12.31 -4.36 -17.02
N GLY A 135 -13.14 -3.55 -17.66
CA GLY A 135 -12.88 -3.14 -19.04
C GLY A 135 -11.75 -2.11 -19.08
N ASN A 136 -11.03 -2.03 -20.20
CA ASN A 136 -9.92 -1.09 -20.34
C ASN A 136 -10.33 0.39 -20.22
N SER A 137 -11.58 0.76 -20.48
CA SER A 137 -12.09 2.11 -20.23
C SER A 137 -11.98 2.52 -18.75
N ALA A 138 -12.23 1.58 -17.83
CA ALA A 138 -12.07 1.82 -16.40
C ALA A 138 -10.58 1.95 -16.00
N ILE A 139 -9.69 1.26 -16.67
CA ILE A 139 -8.24 1.41 -16.53
C ILE A 139 -7.80 2.77 -17.07
N ILE A 140 -8.15 3.07 -18.32
CA ILE A 140 -7.77 4.32 -19.01
C ILE A 140 -8.20 5.55 -18.20
N SER A 141 -9.39 5.56 -17.62
CA SER A 141 -9.87 6.68 -16.80
C SER A 141 -9.02 6.98 -15.56
N ARG A 142 -8.11 6.09 -15.20
CA ARG A 142 -7.19 6.21 -14.05
C ARG A 142 -5.73 6.39 -14.47
N LEU A 143 -5.43 6.33 -15.77
CA LEU A 143 -4.09 6.56 -16.28
C LEU A 143 -3.76 8.06 -16.27
N SER A 144 -2.47 8.37 -16.28
CA SER A 144 -2.02 9.75 -16.34
C SER A 144 -2.45 10.42 -17.65
N THR A 145 -2.91 11.66 -17.54
CA THR A 145 -3.19 12.55 -18.68
C THR A 145 -2.05 13.53 -18.93
N ALA A 146 -0.85 13.22 -18.46
CA ALA A 146 0.33 14.06 -18.68
C ALA A 146 0.70 14.13 -20.17
N ALA A 147 1.19 15.29 -20.60
CA ALA A 147 1.72 15.50 -21.92
C ALA A 147 3.18 16.01 -21.79
N PRO A 148 4.18 15.34 -22.38
CA PRO A 148 4.06 14.08 -23.14
C PRO A 148 3.56 12.91 -22.28
N SER A 149 2.99 11.88 -22.93
CA SER A 149 2.51 10.69 -22.22
C SER A 149 3.64 10.00 -21.47
N VAL A 150 3.37 9.63 -20.23
CA VAL A 150 4.26 8.81 -19.38
C VAL A 150 3.89 7.31 -19.45
N TRP A 151 2.92 6.93 -20.27
CA TRP A 151 2.49 5.56 -20.44
C TRP A 151 3.31 4.84 -21.52
N PRO A 152 3.68 3.55 -21.34
CA PRO A 152 4.41 2.78 -22.35
C PRO A 152 3.62 2.72 -23.69
N GLY A 153 4.35 2.87 -24.80
CA GLY A 153 3.75 2.90 -26.12
C GLY A 153 3.03 4.21 -26.51
N GLY A 154 3.14 5.27 -25.67
CA GLY A 154 2.56 6.58 -25.95
C GLY A 154 1.19 6.81 -25.29
N GLU A 155 0.27 7.49 -25.97
CA GLU A 155 -1.04 7.82 -25.40
C GLU A 155 -1.82 6.56 -24.97
N PRO A 156 -2.43 6.55 -23.77
CA PRO A 156 -3.15 5.39 -23.26
C PRO A 156 -4.54 5.23 -23.90
N THR A 157 -4.56 4.81 -25.16
CA THR A 157 -5.79 4.53 -25.93
C THR A 157 -6.28 3.08 -25.66
N PRO A 158 -7.55 2.76 -26.01
CA PRO A 158 -8.08 1.40 -25.88
C PRO A 158 -7.31 0.34 -26.69
N THR A 159 -6.54 0.74 -27.68
CA THR A 159 -5.75 -0.14 -28.56
C THR A 159 -4.25 -0.09 -28.28
N ASN A 160 -3.81 0.65 -27.27
CA ASN A 160 -2.43 0.66 -26.84
C ASN A 160 -2.09 -0.71 -26.19
N ASP A 161 -1.05 -1.38 -26.65
CA ASP A 161 -0.68 -2.74 -26.21
C ASP A 161 -0.38 -2.81 -24.71
N ALA A 162 0.25 -1.79 -24.13
CA ALA A 162 0.52 -1.74 -22.71
C ALA A 162 -0.77 -1.55 -21.88
N VAL A 163 -1.78 -0.83 -22.41
CA VAL A 163 -3.11 -0.73 -21.79
C VAL A 163 -3.83 -2.08 -21.84
N ILE A 164 -3.74 -2.77 -22.99
CA ILE A 164 -4.33 -4.11 -23.14
C ILE A 164 -3.67 -5.11 -22.18
N GLY A 165 -2.34 -5.14 -22.13
CA GLY A 165 -1.57 -6.00 -21.23
C GLY A 165 -1.89 -5.73 -19.76
N TRP A 166 -1.93 -4.47 -19.34
CA TRP A 166 -2.33 -4.11 -17.99
C TRP A 166 -3.77 -4.51 -17.65
N THR A 167 -4.69 -4.33 -18.61
CA THR A 167 -6.08 -4.78 -18.44
C THR A 167 -6.18 -6.30 -18.33
N ALA A 168 -5.36 -7.04 -19.08
CA ALA A 168 -5.33 -8.50 -19.04
C ALA A 168 -4.85 -9.04 -17.67
N SER A 169 -4.01 -8.29 -16.96
CA SER A 169 -3.61 -8.62 -15.58
C SER A 169 -4.73 -8.44 -14.56
N SER A 170 -5.79 -7.71 -14.92
CA SER A 170 -6.88 -7.39 -14.00
C SER A 170 -7.68 -8.63 -13.60
N ALA A 171 -7.80 -8.86 -12.30
CA ALA A 171 -8.57 -9.97 -11.75
C ALA A 171 -10.07 -9.72 -11.90
N THR A 172 -10.82 -10.78 -12.16
CA THR A 172 -12.25 -10.73 -12.44
C THR A 172 -13.07 -11.63 -11.53
N ALA A 173 -12.71 -11.73 -10.26
CA ALA A 173 -13.43 -12.56 -9.31
C ALA A 173 -14.22 -11.70 -8.30
N PRO A 174 -15.27 -12.26 -7.68
CA PRO A 174 -15.96 -11.58 -6.60
C PRO A 174 -15.00 -11.29 -5.44
N TYR A 175 -15.01 -10.05 -4.97
CA TYR A 175 -14.18 -9.64 -3.84
C TYR A 175 -14.76 -10.14 -2.53
N CYS A 176 -13.94 -10.84 -1.74
CA CYS A 176 -14.35 -11.44 -0.47
C CYS A 176 -14.42 -10.45 0.71
N GLY A 177 -14.13 -9.19 0.49
CA GLY A 177 -14.24 -8.10 1.47
C GLY A 177 -12.94 -7.78 2.23
N ASP A 178 -12.85 -6.52 2.68
CA ASP A 178 -11.67 -5.98 3.33
C ASP A 178 -11.33 -6.67 4.67
N ALA A 179 -12.35 -7.04 5.44
CA ALA A 179 -12.16 -7.68 6.74
C ALA A 179 -11.50 -9.06 6.59
N LEU A 180 -11.99 -9.85 5.63
CA LEU A 180 -11.43 -11.17 5.35
C LEU A 180 -10.01 -11.06 4.78
N ALA A 181 -9.78 -10.15 3.85
CA ALA A 181 -8.44 -9.90 3.33
C ALA A 181 -7.47 -9.46 4.44
N ALA A 182 -7.89 -8.63 5.39
CA ALA A 182 -7.08 -8.25 6.53
C ALA A 182 -6.73 -9.44 7.44
N GLN A 183 -7.67 -10.37 7.68
CA GLN A 183 -7.42 -11.58 8.45
C GLN A 183 -6.37 -12.47 7.77
N THR A 184 -6.45 -12.63 6.45
CA THR A 184 -5.48 -13.45 5.71
C THR A 184 -4.10 -12.79 5.64
N ILE A 185 -4.01 -11.46 5.54
CA ILE A 185 -2.75 -10.71 5.66
C ILE A 185 -2.18 -10.87 7.08
N SER A 186 -3.00 -10.76 8.11
CA SER A 186 -2.57 -11.01 9.49
C SER A 186 -1.98 -12.41 9.67
N ALA A 187 -2.61 -13.45 9.08
CA ALA A 187 -2.10 -14.81 9.10
C ALA A 187 -0.75 -14.96 8.37
N LEU A 188 -0.53 -14.20 7.29
CA LEU A 188 0.79 -14.12 6.65
C LEU A 188 1.82 -13.54 7.62
N LEU A 189 1.50 -12.44 8.30
CA LEU A 189 2.40 -11.80 9.26
C LEU A 189 2.75 -12.73 10.45
N ASP A 190 1.86 -13.65 10.81
CA ASP A 190 2.16 -14.67 11.83
C ASP A 190 3.26 -15.63 11.39
N GLN A 191 3.41 -15.85 10.08
CA GLN A 191 4.44 -16.73 9.51
C GLN A 191 5.77 -16.02 9.25
N ILE A 192 5.70 -14.77 8.75
CA ILE A 192 6.90 -14.05 8.29
C ILE A 192 7.46 -13.04 9.32
N GLY A 193 6.72 -12.79 10.40
CA GLY A 193 7.08 -11.77 11.38
C GLY A 193 6.56 -10.37 11.06
N PRO A 194 7.02 -9.38 11.84
CA PRO A 194 6.65 -7.98 11.63
C PRO A 194 7.10 -7.48 10.26
N ALA A 195 6.24 -6.74 9.56
CA ALA A 195 6.48 -6.27 8.19
C ALA A 195 6.05 -4.83 7.95
N VAL A 196 6.63 -4.20 6.93
CA VAL A 196 6.14 -2.97 6.32
C VAL A 196 5.11 -3.36 5.26
N LEU A 197 3.94 -2.74 5.29
CA LEU A 197 2.86 -2.99 4.34
C LEU A 197 2.81 -1.85 3.31
N ILE A 198 2.88 -2.18 2.03
CA ILE A 198 2.75 -1.24 0.91
C ILE A 198 1.46 -1.57 0.16
N ALA A 199 0.50 -0.69 0.23
CA ALA A 199 -0.82 -0.91 -0.35
C ALA A 199 -1.14 0.10 -1.45
N HIS A 200 -1.82 -0.36 -2.48
CA HIS A 200 -2.31 0.48 -3.56
C HIS A 200 -3.84 0.50 -3.57
N SER A 201 -4.41 1.69 -3.83
CA SER A 201 -5.83 1.86 -4.18
C SER A 201 -6.78 1.14 -3.20
N ALA A 202 -7.69 0.30 -3.68
CA ALA A 202 -8.62 -0.49 -2.87
C ALA A 202 -7.93 -1.46 -1.88
N GLY A 203 -6.65 -1.76 -2.06
CA GLY A 203 -5.85 -2.52 -1.09
C GLY A 203 -5.75 -1.85 0.28
N GLY A 204 -5.92 -0.53 0.34
CA GLY A 204 -5.94 0.22 1.59
C GLY A 204 -7.03 -0.24 2.55
N GLY A 205 -8.22 -0.57 2.05
CA GLY A 205 -9.33 -1.01 2.88
C GLY A 205 -9.00 -2.21 3.75
N SER A 206 -8.29 -3.20 3.21
CA SER A 206 -7.80 -4.35 3.99
C SER A 206 -6.57 -3.99 4.82
N THR A 207 -5.61 -3.26 4.25
CA THR A 207 -4.32 -2.98 4.89
C THR A 207 -4.46 -2.16 6.15
N PHE A 208 -5.29 -1.11 6.13
CA PHE A 208 -5.55 -0.30 7.33
C PHE A 208 -6.34 -1.04 8.42
N ARG A 209 -6.81 -2.25 8.18
CA ARG A 209 -7.46 -3.11 9.20
C ARG A 209 -6.48 -4.05 9.89
N VAL A 210 -5.34 -4.33 9.28
CA VAL A 210 -4.37 -5.31 9.83
C VAL A 210 -3.84 -4.92 11.21
N PRO A 211 -3.50 -3.65 11.52
CA PRO A 211 -3.03 -3.28 12.85
C PRO A 211 -4.02 -3.56 13.97
N ASP A 212 -5.33 -3.53 13.70
CA ASP A 212 -6.33 -3.86 14.72
C ASP A 212 -6.35 -5.35 15.07
N LEU A 213 -6.04 -6.20 14.10
CA LEU A 213 -5.94 -7.65 14.25
C LEU A 213 -4.58 -8.09 14.82
N ASN A 214 -3.50 -7.42 14.41
CA ASN A 214 -2.13 -7.83 14.71
C ASN A 214 -1.18 -6.64 14.90
N PRO A 215 -1.39 -5.83 15.97
CA PRO A 215 -0.70 -4.55 16.14
C PRO A 215 0.81 -4.68 16.29
N LYS A 216 1.30 -5.82 16.78
CA LYS A 216 2.74 -6.05 17.00
C LYS A 216 3.49 -6.49 15.74
N LYS A 217 2.76 -6.79 14.66
CA LYS A 217 3.32 -7.33 13.41
C LYS A 217 3.26 -6.34 12.26
N VAL A 218 2.67 -5.16 12.44
CA VAL A 218 2.71 -4.09 11.45
C VAL A 218 3.73 -3.05 11.88
N VAL A 219 4.86 -2.99 11.16
CA VAL A 219 5.95 -2.05 11.42
C VAL A 219 5.58 -0.64 10.95
N GLY A 220 4.83 -0.55 9.87
CA GLY A 220 4.26 0.67 9.32
C GLY A 220 3.54 0.40 8.01
N ILE A 221 2.84 1.41 7.52
CA ILE A 221 2.03 1.34 6.31
C ILE A 221 2.44 2.45 5.35
N ILE A 222 2.64 2.10 4.08
CA ILE A 222 2.71 3.06 2.97
C ILE A 222 1.46 2.85 2.12
N GLY A 223 0.58 3.84 2.12
CA GLY A 223 -0.65 3.83 1.34
C GLY A 223 -0.50 4.66 0.06
N PHE A 224 -0.36 4.01 -1.08
CA PHE A 224 -0.28 4.65 -2.39
C PHE A 224 -1.67 4.82 -2.98
N GLU A 225 -2.17 6.04 -2.99
CA GLU A 225 -3.51 6.40 -3.49
C GLU A 225 -4.64 5.49 -2.96
N THR A 226 -4.54 5.13 -1.68
CA THR A 226 -5.40 4.12 -1.07
C THR A 226 -6.80 4.62 -0.77
N ALA A 227 -7.79 3.82 -1.16
CA ALA A 227 -9.14 3.97 -0.64
C ALA A 227 -9.18 3.72 0.88
N GLY A 228 -10.03 4.44 1.60
CA GLY A 228 -10.11 4.35 3.06
C GLY A 228 -8.91 4.98 3.79
N SER A 229 -8.11 5.79 3.10
CA SER A 229 -6.96 6.49 3.70
C SER A 229 -7.37 7.46 4.82
N ASN A 230 -8.56 8.04 4.79
CA ASN A 230 -9.09 8.84 5.89
C ASN A 230 -9.99 7.96 6.79
N PRO A 231 -9.61 7.69 8.06
CA PRO A 231 -10.32 6.74 8.91
C PRO A 231 -11.72 7.20 9.35
N THR A 232 -12.09 8.46 9.18
CA THR A 232 -13.43 9.01 9.51
C THR A 232 -14.39 9.00 8.32
N GLN A 233 -13.90 8.71 7.12
CA GLN A 233 -14.73 8.61 5.92
C GLN A 233 -15.20 7.17 5.67
N PRO A 234 -16.33 6.99 4.96
CA PRO A 234 -16.75 5.67 4.51
C PRO A 234 -15.63 4.94 3.78
N GLY A 235 -15.49 3.66 4.05
CA GLY A 235 -14.56 2.79 3.36
C GLY A 235 -14.95 2.56 1.90
N PHE A 236 -14.12 1.82 1.18
CA PHE A 236 -14.42 1.43 -0.20
C PHE A 236 -15.79 0.72 -0.28
N ASN A 237 -16.56 0.99 -1.33
CA ASN A 237 -17.93 0.49 -1.49
C ASN A 237 -18.92 0.91 -0.38
N ASN A 238 -18.77 2.11 0.16
CA ASN A 238 -19.63 2.63 1.24
C ASN A 238 -19.63 1.79 2.53
N GLY A 239 -18.55 1.05 2.77
CA GLY A 239 -18.34 0.37 4.04
C GLY A 239 -18.23 1.36 5.21
N PRO A 240 -18.38 0.89 6.46
CA PRO A 240 -18.25 1.76 7.62
C PRO A 240 -16.88 2.41 7.70
N ALA A 241 -16.83 3.64 8.20
CA ALA A 241 -15.58 4.34 8.47
C ALA A 241 -14.69 3.50 9.41
N LEU A 242 -13.38 3.45 9.16
CA LEU A 242 -12.47 2.60 9.94
C LEU A 242 -12.54 2.90 11.43
N ILE A 243 -12.62 4.18 11.80
CA ILE A 243 -12.64 4.60 13.20
C ILE A 243 -13.84 4.08 13.98
N THR A 244 -14.95 3.79 13.31
CA THR A 244 -16.14 3.20 13.94
C THR A 244 -16.09 1.68 14.07
N SER A 245 -15.09 1.06 13.45
CA SER A 245 -14.93 -0.40 13.40
C SER A 245 -13.90 -0.93 14.40
N PHE A 246 -13.10 -0.06 15.00
CA PHE A 246 -11.96 -0.43 15.82
C PHE A 246 -12.10 0.06 17.26
N LYS A 247 -11.30 -0.54 18.15
CA LYS A 247 -11.25 -0.12 19.55
C LYS A 247 -10.64 1.27 19.67
N THR A 248 -11.37 2.17 20.34
CA THR A 248 -10.91 3.54 20.61
C THR A 248 -10.87 3.86 22.10
N GLU A 249 -10.02 4.82 22.48
CA GLU A 249 -9.96 5.42 23.82
C GLU A 249 -9.91 6.95 23.71
N PRO A 250 -10.88 7.68 24.35
CA PRO A 250 -12.10 7.13 24.90
C PRO A 250 -12.95 6.40 23.85
N MET A 251 -13.85 5.54 24.30
CA MET A 251 -14.75 4.84 23.38
C MET A 251 -15.53 5.83 22.51
N LEU A 252 -15.56 5.57 21.22
CA LEU A 252 -16.28 6.42 20.27
C LEU A 252 -17.78 6.35 20.58
N PRO A 253 -18.48 7.49 20.73
CA PRO A 253 -19.93 7.48 21.02
C PRO A 253 -20.71 6.88 19.84
N ALA A 254 -21.82 6.20 20.14
CA ALA A 254 -22.70 5.63 19.11
C ALA A 254 -23.26 6.70 18.14
N SER A 255 -23.35 7.96 18.60
CA SER A 255 -23.75 9.12 17.81
C SER A 255 -22.57 9.79 17.07
N PHE A 256 -21.43 9.10 16.94
CA PHE A 256 -20.27 9.70 16.28
C PHE A 256 -20.63 10.14 14.85
N ALA A 257 -20.32 11.38 14.56
CA ALA A 257 -20.32 11.94 13.22
C ALA A 257 -19.02 12.72 13.01
N ALA A 258 -18.39 12.50 11.89
CA ALA A 258 -17.25 13.32 11.50
C ALA A 258 -17.72 14.74 11.21
N ILE A 259 -16.87 15.71 11.53
CA ILE A 259 -17.09 17.13 11.20
C ILE A 259 -16.25 17.51 9.98
N ASP A 260 -16.78 18.38 9.15
CA ASP A 260 -15.99 18.99 8.08
C ASP A 260 -15.23 20.22 8.60
N ARG A 261 -13.92 20.24 8.39
CA ARG A 261 -13.07 21.42 8.61
C ARG A 261 -12.32 21.72 7.31
N ASN A 262 -12.81 22.70 6.58
CA ASN A 262 -12.20 23.13 5.31
C ASN A 262 -12.07 22.02 4.26
N GLY A 263 -13.11 21.20 4.09
CA GLY A 263 -13.11 20.07 3.18
C GLY A 263 -12.41 18.81 3.72
N CYS A 264 -12.00 18.83 4.99
CA CYS A 264 -11.40 17.68 5.67
C CYS A 264 -12.38 17.07 6.67
N SER A 265 -12.81 15.84 6.41
CA SER A 265 -13.60 15.07 7.35
C SER A 265 -12.72 14.56 8.49
N MET A 266 -13.00 14.99 9.73
CA MET A 266 -12.17 14.66 10.91
C MET A 266 -13.02 14.48 12.16
N GLN A 267 -12.39 14.04 13.26
CA GLN A 267 -13.01 14.01 14.57
C GLN A 267 -13.16 15.44 15.13
N GLY A 268 -14.07 15.61 16.08
CA GLY A 268 -14.24 16.85 16.82
C GLY A 268 -13.06 17.18 17.74
N ASP A 269 -13.29 18.15 18.65
CA ASP A 269 -12.23 18.72 19.52
C ASP A 269 -11.68 17.75 20.56
N ARG A 270 -12.41 16.68 20.86
CA ARG A 270 -11.98 15.59 21.76
C ARG A 270 -11.86 14.28 20.99
N PRO A 271 -10.80 14.10 20.22
CA PRO A 271 -10.67 12.93 19.37
C PRO A 271 -10.40 11.67 20.18
N SER A 272 -11.08 10.59 19.82
CA SER A 272 -10.76 9.23 20.29
C SER A 272 -9.49 8.74 19.59
N LYS A 273 -8.67 7.96 20.31
CA LYS A 273 -7.47 7.34 19.78
C LYS A 273 -7.76 5.89 19.42
N LEU A 274 -7.25 5.45 18.30
CA LEU A 274 -7.27 4.04 17.91
C LEU A 274 -6.18 3.30 18.71
N VAL A 275 -6.59 2.39 19.57
CA VAL A 275 -5.71 1.75 20.56
C VAL A 275 -4.54 1.03 19.90
N ASN A 276 -4.82 0.29 18.82
CA ASN A 276 -3.84 -0.53 18.11
C ASN A 276 -3.00 0.23 17.08
N TYR A 277 -3.20 1.55 16.96
CA TYR A 277 -2.46 2.42 16.01
C TYR A 277 -1.54 3.43 16.71
N ALA A 278 -1.42 3.33 18.03
CA ALA A 278 -0.59 4.25 18.80
C ALA A 278 0.85 4.27 18.27
N ASN A 279 1.28 5.44 17.81
CA ASN A 279 2.60 5.67 17.21
C ASN A 279 2.93 4.87 15.94
N LEU A 280 1.98 4.16 15.34
CA LEU A 280 2.19 3.43 14.08
C LEU A 280 2.57 4.40 12.96
N PRO A 281 3.72 4.20 12.28
CA PRO A 281 4.07 4.99 11.12
C PRO A 281 3.11 4.72 9.96
N ILE A 282 2.50 5.78 9.41
CA ILE A 282 1.64 5.71 8.22
C ILE A 282 2.09 6.80 7.25
N VAL A 283 2.45 6.41 6.05
CA VAL A 283 2.80 7.34 4.97
C VAL A 283 1.75 7.25 3.88
N LEU A 284 1.04 8.33 3.63
CA LEU A 284 0.05 8.43 2.56
C LEU A 284 0.68 9.11 1.35
N VAL A 285 0.60 8.46 0.21
CA VAL A 285 1.32 8.88 -0.99
C VAL A 285 0.34 9.12 -2.14
N SER A 286 0.52 10.22 -2.87
CA SER A 286 -0.25 10.49 -4.10
C SER A 286 0.59 11.10 -5.21
N THR A 287 0.09 10.95 -6.43
CA THR A 287 0.67 11.47 -7.67
C THR A 287 -0.05 12.73 -8.14
N GLU A 288 0.49 13.38 -9.18
CA GLU A 288 -0.10 14.61 -9.73
C GLU A 288 -1.43 14.37 -10.45
N LYS A 289 -1.50 13.27 -11.22
CA LYS A 289 -2.64 12.90 -12.06
C LYS A 289 -3.39 11.69 -11.55
N GLY A 290 -3.17 11.33 -10.28
CA GLY A 290 -3.86 10.23 -9.62
C GLY A 290 -5.25 10.59 -9.14
N LEU A 291 -5.85 9.68 -8.34
CA LEU A 291 -7.20 9.84 -7.82
C LEU A 291 -7.25 10.71 -6.55
N MET A 292 -6.12 10.87 -5.86
CA MET A 292 -6.02 11.63 -4.62
C MET A 292 -5.12 12.85 -4.80
N ASN A 293 -5.63 14.03 -4.55
CA ASN A 293 -4.83 15.24 -4.57
C ASN A 293 -4.06 15.44 -3.24
N LYS A 294 -3.12 16.39 -3.23
CA LYS A 294 -2.30 16.73 -2.07
C LYS A 294 -3.13 17.01 -0.83
N ALA A 295 -4.16 17.85 -0.94
CA ALA A 295 -5.01 18.21 0.19
C ALA A 295 -5.73 17.01 0.82
N ALA A 296 -6.15 16.04 0.00
CA ALA A 296 -6.82 14.82 0.48
C ALA A 296 -5.88 13.94 1.32
N ILE A 297 -4.63 13.72 0.88
CA ILE A 297 -3.68 12.92 1.67
C ILE A 297 -3.18 13.66 2.91
N GLU A 298 -3.01 14.98 2.86
CA GLU A 298 -2.66 15.79 4.03
C GLU A 298 -3.79 15.79 5.08
N CYS A 299 -5.04 15.92 4.63
CA CYS A 299 -6.21 15.75 5.49
C CYS A 299 -6.20 14.36 6.15
N ALA A 300 -6.09 13.29 5.36
CA ALA A 300 -6.08 11.94 5.88
C ALA A 300 -4.95 11.69 6.88
N ALA A 301 -3.75 12.19 6.64
CA ALA A 301 -2.62 12.11 7.56
C ALA A 301 -2.92 12.85 8.87
N SER A 302 -3.54 14.03 8.81
CA SER A 302 -3.92 14.78 10.01
C SER A 302 -4.95 14.04 10.86
N VAL A 303 -5.89 13.33 10.23
CA VAL A 303 -6.90 12.52 10.91
C VAL A 303 -6.29 11.27 11.56
N TRP A 304 -5.35 10.60 10.89
CA TRP A 304 -4.58 9.52 11.50
C TRP A 304 -3.78 9.99 12.72
N ASN A 305 -3.17 11.17 12.65
CA ASN A 305 -2.49 11.80 13.80
C ASN A 305 -3.47 12.12 14.92
N GLN A 306 -4.66 12.63 14.60
CA GLN A 306 -5.74 12.78 15.57
C GLN A 306 -6.07 11.45 16.25
N ALA A 307 -6.10 10.35 15.49
CA ALA A 307 -6.38 9.01 15.97
C ALA A 307 -5.20 8.33 16.70
N GLY A 308 -4.04 8.99 16.82
CA GLY A 308 -2.89 8.51 17.61
C GLY A 308 -1.77 7.83 16.83
N ALA A 309 -1.90 7.68 15.52
CA ALA A 309 -0.82 7.22 14.65
C ALA A 309 0.28 8.29 14.46
N LYS A 310 1.38 7.93 13.80
CA LYS A 310 2.39 8.86 13.28
C LYS A 310 2.28 8.92 11.77
N ALA A 311 1.35 9.72 11.28
CA ALA A 311 1.06 9.80 9.86
C ALA A 311 1.71 11.01 9.20
N SER A 312 2.12 10.82 7.96
CA SER A 312 2.62 11.85 7.06
C SER A 312 2.06 11.68 5.65
N ALA A 313 2.09 12.77 4.88
CA ALA A 313 1.70 12.78 3.48
C ALA A 313 2.92 13.05 2.60
N VAL A 314 3.00 12.34 1.47
CA VAL A 314 4.02 12.54 0.44
C VAL A 314 3.32 12.75 -0.89
N TYR A 315 3.41 13.96 -1.41
CA TYR A 315 2.91 14.31 -2.72
C TYR A 315 4.09 14.32 -3.70
N PHE A 316 4.07 13.44 -4.69
CA PHE A 316 5.23 13.21 -5.57
C PHE A 316 5.73 14.46 -6.32
N PRO A 317 4.89 15.40 -6.77
CA PRO A 317 5.40 16.64 -7.35
C PRO A 317 6.30 17.46 -6.42
N ASP A 318 6.11 17.38 -5.10
CA ASP A 318 7.01 18.03 -4.12
C ASP A 318 8.39 17.35 -4.05
N ARG A 319 8.51 16.14 -4.60
CA ARG A 319 9.76 15.37 -4.78
C ARG A 319 10.32 15.48 -6.20
N GLY A 320 9.74 16.35 -7.04
CA GLY A 320 10.15 16.53 -8.44
C GLY A 320 9.56 15.52 -9.44
N LEU A 321 8.76 14.55 -8.96
CA LEU A 321 8.11 13.54 -9.82
C LEU A 321 6.73 14.04 -10.26
N LYS A 322 6.64 14.47 -11.50
CA LYS A 322 5.44 15.05 -12.09
C LYS A 322 4.83 14.12 -13.14
N GLY A 323 3.55 14.33 -13.45
CA GLY A 323 2.85 13.56 -14.47
C GLY A 323 2.39 12.18 -14.07
N GLY A 324 2.73 11.70 -12.87
CA GLY A 324 2.32 10.38 -12.40
C GLY A 324 0.81 10.25 -12.25
N GLY A 325 0.27 9.10 -12.67
CA GLY A 325 -1.14 8.73 -12.52
C GLY A 325 -1.34 7.67 -11.43
N HIS A 326 -2.57 7.16 -11.34
CA HIS A 326 -2.95 6.16 -10.35
C HIS A 326 -2.12 4.87 -10.41
N PHE A 327 -1.63 4.50 -11.60
CA PHE A 327 -0.79 3.33 -11.83
C PHE A 327 0.67 3.71 -12.13
N ALA A 328 1.28 4.58 -11.30
CA ALA A 328 2.67 5.01 -11.50
C ALA A 328 3.66 3.84 -11.54
N MET A 329 3.33 2.68 -10.91
CA MET A 329 4.14 1.46 -10.97
C MET A 329 4.25 0.86 -12.39
N ALA A 330 3.36 1.25 -13.30
CA ALA A 330 3.35 0.75 -14.69
C ALA A 330 3.86 1.77 -15.71
N GLN A 331 4.20 3.00 -15.29
CA GLN A 331 4.59 4.09 -16.16
C GLN A 331 6.07 4.03 -16.58
N LEU A 332 6.45 4.83 -17.58
CA LEU A 332 7.83 4.89 -18.07
C LEU A 332 8.84 5.32 -17.01
N ASP A 333 8.41 6.14 -16.06
CA ASP A 333 9.19 6.64 -14.92
C ASP A 333 8.97 5.82 -13.62
N SER A 334 8.45 4.61 -13.74
CA SER A 334 8.15 3.69 -12.62
C SER A 334 9.31 3.52 -11.64
N ALA A 335 10.53 3.41 -12.16
CA ALA A 335 11.76 3.27 -11.37
C ALA A 335 12.00 4.43 -10.39
N ASP A 336 11.66 5.66 -10.77
CA ASP A 336 11.89 6.82 -9.92
C ASP A 336 10.89 6.85 -8.75
N TYR A 337 9.66 6.40 -8.99
CA TYR A 337 8.69 6.17 -7.90
C TYR A 337 9.16 5.05 -6.96
N ALA A 338 9.67 3.92 -7.50
CA ALA A 338 10.20 2.83 -6.69
C ALA A 338 11.30 3.29 -5.73
N LYS A 339 12.22 4.17 -6.17
CA LYS A 339 13.28 4.76 -5.33
C LYS A 339 12.70 5.52 -4.14
N VAL A 340 11.66 6.33 -4.34
CA VAL A 340 11.00 7.03 -3.23
C VAL A 340 10.34 6.04 -2.27
N PHE A 341 9.68 4.99 -2.77
CA PHE A 341 9.10 3.97 -1.90
C PHE A 341 10.15 3.22 -1.07
N LEU A 342 11.33 2.96 -1.62
CA LEU A 342 12.47 2.41 -0.88
C LEU A 342 12.91 3.33 0.26
N GLU A 343 13.03 4.63 0.01
CA GLU A 343 13.35 5.63 1.05
C GLU A 343 12.29 5.65 2.16
N LEU A 344 11.02 5.62 1.79
CA LEU A 344 9.91 5.63 2.75
C LEU A 344 9.90 4.36 3.61
N ALA A 345 10.10 3.19 3.02
CA ALA A 345 10.19 1.92 3.75
C ALA A 345 11.38 1.90 4.72
N ALA A 346 12.55 2.36 4.29
CA ALA A 346 13.73 2.49 5.14
C ALA A 346 13.53 3.51 6.27
N GLY A 347 12.79 4.59 6.02
CA GLY A 347 12.38 5.56 7.04
C GLY A 347 11.48 4.94 8.12
N ILE A 348 10.51 4.12 7.72
CA ILE A 348 9.65 3.36 8.63
C ILE A 348 10.48 2.38 9.47
N GLU A 349 11.36 1.60 8.84
CA GLU A 349 12.25 0.68 9.56
C GLU A 349 13.11 1.41 10.60
N THR A 350 13.65 2.57 10.25
CA THR A 350 14.47 3.39 11.16
C THR A 350 13.65 3.91 12.35
N ALA A 351 12.40 4.31 12.11
CA ALA A 351 11.48 4.77 13.17
C ALA A 351 11.10 3.64 14.13
N ALA A 352 10.99 2.40 13.64
CA ALA A 352 10.64 1.23 14.46
C ALA A 352 11.77 0.76 15.39
N LYS A 353 13.02 1.15 15.12
CA LYS A 353 14.21 0.82 15.96
C LYS A 353 14.38 1.77 17.15
N ARG A 354 13.64 2.85 17.22
CA ARG A 354 13.66 3.87 18.29
C ARG A 354 12.54 3.66 19.31
#